data_2f32f3f16a02c610c0d825932bce219d
#
_entry.id   2f32f3f16a02c610c0d825932bce219d
#
_cell.length_a   1.000
_cell.length_b   1.000
_cell.length_c   1.000
_cell.angle_alpha   90.00
_cell.angle_beta   90.00
_cell.angle_gamma   90.00
#
_symmetry.space_group_name_H-M   'P 1'
#
loop_
_entity.id
_entity.type
_entity.pdbx_description
1 polymer ?
#
loop_
_entity_poly.entity_id
_entity_poly.type
_entity_poly.pdbx_seq_one_letter_code
_entity_poly.pdbx_strand_id
1 'polypeptide(L)'
;MLSTFWLNYEVCQYDELPITCEYRIHDPLTVLISLGTNDGYNPPVFKENLRQIIEITLSQNRLPILMLKADNVEMDFSINQDIVDLAEEYDLPVWNFWAAIQHLNNHGLQEDGIHLTYYSNYFSDPKTWETAWAYRNLTALQVLEK
;
A
#
# COMPACT_ATOMS: atom_id res chain seq x y z
N MET A 1 5.54 -17.33 3.12
CA MET A 1 6.54 -16.82 4.09
C MET A 1 6.72 -15.35 3.79
N LEU A 2 6.15 -14.48 4.63
CA LEU A 2 6.30 -13.02 4.47
C LEU A 2 7.73 -12.62 4.81
N SER A 3 8.62 -12.66 3.80
CA SER A 3 9.98 -12.16 3.98
C SER A 3 9.98 -10.66 3.77
N THR A 4 10.21 -9.89 4.81
CA THR A 4 10.52 -8.47 4.66
C THR A 4 12.00 -8.25 4.57
N PHE A 5 12.39 -7.47 3.60
CA PHE A 5 13.78 -7.18 3.24
C PHE A 5 14.52 -6.29 4.26
N TRP A 6 13.84 -5.80 5.30
CA TRP A 6 14.34 -4.75 6.19
C TRP A 6 14.24 -5.10 7.69
N LEU A 7 14.35 -6.39 8.04
CA LEU A 7 14.48 -6.75 9.45
C LEU A 7 15.79 -6.19 10.01
N ASN A 8 15.67 -5.23 10.90
CA ASN A 8 16.78 -4.87 11.77
C ASN A 8 16.87 -5.94 12.89
N TYR A 9 17.69 -6.96 12.68
CA TYR A 9 17.86 -8.08 13.61
C TYR A 9 18.31 -7.64 15.02
N GLU A 10 18.80 -6.41 15.18
CA GLU A 10 19.16 -5.86 16.49
C GLU A 10 17.96 -5.42 17.32
N VAL A 11 16.82 -5.17 16.67
CA VAL A 11 15.61 -4.60 17.29
C VAL A 11 14.46 -5.58 17.35
N CYS A 12 14.31 -6.48 16.37
CA CYS A 12 13.26 -7.49 16.33
C CYS A 12 13.65 -8.72 17.16
N GLN A 13 12.66 -9.33 17.80
CA GLN A 13 12.88 -10.55 18.60
C GLN A 13 13.08 -11.76 17.65
N TYR A 14 13.79 -12.77 18.15
CA TYR A 14 13.94 -14.02 17.42
C TYR A 14 12.56 -14.65 17.19
N ASP A 15 12.29 -15.15 15.99
CA ASP A 15 11.00 -15.69 15.52
C ASP A 15 9.82 -14.70 15.46
N GLU A 16 10.05 -13.40 15.67
CA GLU A 16 9.02 -12.38 15.49
C GLU A 16 8.75 -12.12 13.99
N LEU A 17 7.46 -12.10 13.60
CA LEU A 17 7.11 -11.69 12.24
C LEU A 17 7.48 -10.22 12.03
N PRO A 18 7.98 -9.85 10.84
CA PRO A 18 8.38 -8.47 10.56
C PRO A 18 7.30 -7.45 10.88
N ILE A 19 6.07 -7.72 10.50
CA ILE A 19 4.94 -6.83 10.76
C ILE A 19 4.66 -6.68 12.26
N THR A 20 4.79 -7.74 13.04
CA THR A 20 4.59 -7.68 14.50
C THR A 20 5.72 -6.94 15.20
N CYS A 21 6.95 -7.06 14.69
CA CYS A 21 8.09 -6.27 15.14
C CYS A 21 7.83 -4.76 14.95
N GLU A 22 7.43 -4.35 13.75
CA GLU A 22 7.10 -2.95 13.44
C GLU A 22 5.98 -2.44 14.36
N TYR A 23 4.95 -3.23 14.59
CA TYR A 23 3.86 -2.86 15.48
C TYR A 23 4.29 -2.71 16.93
N ARG A 24 5.19 -3.55 17.40
CA ARG A 24 5.75 -3.45 18.75
C ARG A 24 6.64 -2.23 18.94
N ILE A 25 7.42 -1.88 17.91
CA ILE A 25 8.36 -0.76 17.96
C ILE A 25 7.64 0.58 17.85
N HIS A 26 6.70 0.71 16.91
CA HIS A 26 6.09 1.99 16.55
C HIS A 26 4.71 2.22 17.18
N ASP A 27 4.09 1.17 17.71
CA ASP A 27 2.77 1.19 18.32
C ASP A 27 1.71 2.02 17.54
N PRO A 28 1.54 1.80 16.22
CA PRO A 28 0.63 2.59 15.40
C PRO A 28 -0.82 2.24 15.72
N LEU A 29 -1.72 3.23 15.76
CA LEU A 29 -3.16 3.01 15.82
C LEU A 29 -3.74 2.64 14.45
N THR A 30 -3.15 3.20 13.39
CA THR A 30 -3.58 3.02 11.99
C THR A 30 -2.40 2.61 11.13
N VAL A 31 -2.64 1.69 10.19
CA VAL A 31 -1.61 1.12 9.30
C VAL A 31 -2.05 1.29 7.85
N LEU A 32 -1.29 2.06 7.07
CA LEU A 32 -1.49 2.15 5.62
C LEU A 32 -0.80 0.95 4.94
N ILE A 33 -1.59 0.07 4.32
CA ILE A 33 -1.10 -1.13 3.64
C ILE A 33 -1.08 -0.87 2.13
N SER A 34 0.14 -0.81 1.56
CA SER A 34 0.41 -0.51 0.15
C SER A 34 1.23 -1.65 -0.45
N LEU A 35 0.56 -2.67 -0.95
CA LEU A 35 1.14 -3.90 -1.49
C LEU A 35 0.51 -4.26 -2.85
N GLY A 36 1.08 -5.24 -3.55
CA GLY A 36 0.48 -5.87 -4.72
C GLY A 36 1.27 -5.71 -6.03
N THR A 37 2.11 -4.68 -6.18
CA THR A 37 2.87 -4.47 -7.44
C THR A 37 3.73 -5.68 -7.82
N ASN A 38 4.48 -6.23 -6.85
CA ASN A 38 5.34 -7.40 -7.10
C ASN A 38 4.58 -8.73 -7.08
N ASP A 39 3.32 -8.71 -6.66
CA ASP A 39 2.47 -9.90 -6.55
C ASP A 39 1.63 -10.16 -7.82
N GLY A 40 1.64 -9.23 -8.78
CA GLY A 40 0.86 -9.32 -10.03
C GLY A 40 1.15 -10.56 -10.87
N TYR A 41 2.26 -11.25 -10.61
CA TYR A 41 2.59 -12.53 -11.24
C TYR A 41 1.94 -13.76 -10.57
N ASN A 42 1.36 -13.60 -9.39
CA ASN A 42 0.66 -14.68 -8.67
C ASN A 42 -0.49 -14.15 -7.80
N PRO A 43 -1.57 -13.60 -8.41
CA PRO A 43 -2.68 -12.98 -7.71
C PRO A 43 -3.35 -13.85 -6.62
N PRO A 44 -3.60 -15.15 -6.82
CA PRO A 44 -4.23 -15.98 -5.79
C PRO A 44 -3.46 -16.02 -4.46
N VAL A 45 -2.12 -16.03 -4.54
CA VAL A 45 -1.27 -16.00 -3.35
C VAL A 45 -1.31 -14.62 -2.68
N PHE A 46 -1.45 -13.56 -3.46
CA PHE A 46 -1.57 -12.19 -2.94
C PHE A 46 -2.78 -12.04 -2.01
N LYS A 47 -3.97 -12.47 -2.46
CA LYS A 47 -5.21 -12.36 -1.68
C LYS A 47 -5.09 -13.02 -0.32
N GLU A 48 -4.55 -14.23 -0.29
CA GLU A 48 -4.34 -14.97 0.96
C GLU A 48 -3.32 -14.29 1.88
N ASN A 49 -2.20 -13.82 1.33
CA ASN A 49 -1.19 -13.10 2.10
C ASN A 49 -1.73 -11.78 2.67
N LEU A 50 -2.50 -11.03 1.88
CA LEU A 50 -3.12 -9.77 2.34
C LEU A 50 -4.14 -10.04 3.44
N ARG A 51 -4.94 -11.12 3.35
CA ARG A 51 -5.85 -11.55 4.40
C ARG A 51 -5.12 -11.78 5.71
N GLN A 52 -4.02 -12.52 5.69
CA GLN A 52 -3.21 -12.76 6.89
C GLN A 52 -2.66 -11.48 7.51
N ILE A 53 -2.21 -10.53 6.67
CA ILE A 53 -1.75 -9.21 7.14
C ILE A 53 -2.88 -8.45 7.83
N ILE A 54 -4.09 -8.45 7.23
CA ILE A 54 -5.28 -7.81 7.81
C ILE A 54 -5.60 -8.43 9.18
N GLU A 55 -5.67 -9.76 9.25
CA GLU A 55 -6.01 -10.47 10.48
C GLU A 55 -5.00 -10.22 11.59
N ILE A 56 -3.70 -10.25 11.28
CA ILE A 56 -2.64 -9.90 12.23
C ILE A 56 -2.82 -8.46 12.73
N THR A 57 -3.08 -7.52 11.83
CA THR A 57 -3.25 -6.10 12.15
C THR A 57 -4.45 -5.89 13.09
N LEU A 58 -5.60 -6.46 12.75
CA LEU A 58 -6.83 -6.38 13.55
C LEU A 58 -6.68 -7.07 14.91
N SER A 59 -5.99 -8.23 14.97
CA SER A 59 -5.76 -8.95 16.22
C SER A 59 -4.95 -8.16 17.26
N GLN A 60 -4.20 -7.16 16.79
CA GLN A 60 -3.44 -6.24 17.62
C GLN A 60 -4.16 -4.91 17.86
N ASN A 61 -5.47 -4.85 17.61
CA ASN A 61 -6.31 -3.65 17.76
C ASN A 61 -5.81 -2.45 16.94
N ARG A 62 -5.33 -2.67 15.73
CA ARG A 62 -4.88 -1.64 14.79
C ARG A 62 -5.81 -1.58 13.60
N LEU A 63 -6.06 -0.38 13.09
CA LEU A 63 -6.92 -0.16 11.92
C LEU A 63 -6.09 -0.25 10.63
N PRO A 64 -6.26 -1.28 9.79
CA PRO A 64 -5.67 -1.30 8.46
C PRO A 64 -6.46 -0.41 7.50
N ILE A 65 -5.75 0.35 6.66
CA ILE A 65 -6.29 1.08 5.51
C ILE A 65 -5.63 0.51 4.26
N LEU A 66 -6.42 -0.04 3.34
CA LEU A 66 -5.91 -0.74 2.16
C LEU A 66 -5.78 0.20 0.97
N MET A 67 -4.59 0.26 0.35
CA MET A 67 -4.34 1.10 -0.82
C MET A 67 -4.59 0.33 -2.12
N LEU A 68 -5.38 0.90 -3.04
CA LEU A 68 -5.42 0.44 -4.43
C LEU A 68 -4.14 0.88 -5.14
N LYS A 69 -3.42 -0.10 -5.72
CA LYS A 69 -2.16 0.17 -6.43
C LYS A 69 -2.39 0.87 -7.78
N ALA A 70 -1.38 1.58 -8.24
CA ALA A 70 -1.41 2.37 -9.47
C ALA A 70 -1.30 1.52 -10.74
N ASP A 71 -0.39 0.55 -10.72
CA ASP A 71 -0.04 -0.30 -11.85
C ASP A 71 -1.07 -1.42 -12.09
N ASN A 72 -0.96 -2.07 -13.24
CA ASN A 72 -1.77 -3.23 -13.64
C ASN A 72 -0.85 -4.30 -14.28
N VAL A 73 0.16 -4.74 -13.53
CA VAL A 73 1.14 -5.76 -13.99
C VAL A 73 0.44 -7.08 -14.31
N GLU A 74 -0.61 -7.41 -13.55
CA GLU A 74 -1.46 -8.59 -13.75
C GLU A 74 -2.36 -8.51 -15.00
N MET A 75 -2.50 -7.33 -15.62
CA MET A 75 -3.23 -7.06 -16.86
C MET A 75 -4.78 -7.11 -16.77
N ASP A 76 -5.35 -7.42 -15.61
CA ASP A 76 -6.80 -7.59 -15.40
C ASP A 76 -7.35 -6.89 -14.15
N PHE A 77 -6.51 -6.10 -13.45
CA PHE A 77 -6.84 -5.44 -12.18
C PHE A 77 -7.27 -6.38 -11.04
N SER A 78 -7.02 -7.68 -11.17
CA SER A 78 -7.42 -8.67 -10.15
C SER A 78 -6.84 -8.36 -8.77
N ILE A 79 -5.62 -7.82 -8.68
CA ILE A 79 -5.02 -7.39 -7.41
C ILE A 79 -5.84 -6.27 -6.75
N ASN A 80 -6.22 -5.24 -7.51
CA ASN A 80 -7.06 -4.16 -6.96
C ASN A 80 -8.46 -4.67 -6.59
N GLN A 81 -9.02 -5.61 -7.35
CA GLN A 81 -10.29 -6.25 -7.01
C GLN A 81 -10.18 -7.05 -5.70
N ASP A 82 -9.11 -7.83 -5.53
CA ASP A 82 -8.87 -8.57 -4.29
C ASP A 82 -8.72 -7.65 -3.07
N ILE A 83 -8.09 -6.47 -3.23
CA ILE A 83 -8.01 -5.46 -2.18
C ILE A 83 -9.40 -4.95 -1.80
N VAL A 84 -10.25 -4.64 -2.79
CA VAL A 84 -11.64 -4.19 -2.55
C VAL A 84 -12.45 -5.28 -1.87
N ASP A 85 -12.40 -6.52 -2.38
CA ASP A 85 -13.13 -7.65 -1.81
C ASP A 85 -12.80 -7.87 -0.33
N LEU A 86 -11.49 -7.80 0.01
CA LEU A 86 -11.04 -7.94 1.40
C LEU A 86 -11.44 -6.73 2.25
N ALA A 87 -11.39 -5.52 1.70
CA ALA A 87 -11.85 -4.34 2.41
C ALA A 87 -13.35 -4.44 2.74
N GLU A 88 -14.18 -4.92 1.81
CA GLU A 88 -15.61 -5.17 2.04
C GLU A 88 -15.82 -6.30 3.06
N GLU A 89 -15.09 -7.40 2.96
CA GLU A 89 -15.20 -8.55 3.86
C GLU A 89 -14.93 -8.19 5.33
N TYR A 90 -13.95 -7.31 5.57
CA TYR A 90 -13.52 -6.91 6.93
C TYR A 90 -14.05 -5.52 7.35
N ASP A 91 -14.90 -4.88 6.55
CA ASP A 91 -15.44 -3.52 6.77
C ASP A 91 -14.31 -2.49 7.00
N LEU A 92 -13.33 -2.46 6.09
CA LEU A 92 -12.12 -1.63 6.20
C LEU A 92 -12.15 -0.43 5.24
N PRO A 93 -11.53 0.68 5.62
CA PRO A 93 -11.38 1.83 4.73
C PRO A 93 -10.40 1.52 3.58
N VAL A 94 -10.75 2.02 2.39
CA VAL A 94 -9.92 1.94 1.18
C VAL A 94 -9.33 3.30 0.86
N TRP A 95 -8.01 3.33 0.68
CA TRP A 95 -7.31 4.45 0.09
C TRP A 95 -7.25 4.27 -1.44
N ASN A 96 -8.17 4.94 -2.14
CA ASN A 96 -8.27 4.82 -3.60
C ASN A 96 -7.20 5.69 -4.31
N PHE A 97 -5.94 5.31 -4.16
CA PHE A 97 -4.82 5.98 -4.80
C PHE A 97 -4.87 5.81 -6.32
N TRP A 98 -5.31 4.65 -6.82
CA TRP A 98 -5.49 4.42 -8.26
C TRP A 98 -6.33 5.52 -8.91
N ALA A 99 -7.49 5.84 -8.36
CA ALA A 99 -8.36 6.88 -8.92
C ALA A 99 -7.74 8.28 -8.83
N ALA A 100 -6.97 8.57 -7.78
CA ALA A 100 -6.38 9.88 -7.55
C ALA A 100 -5.37 10.31 -8.64
N ILE A 101 -4.78 9.35 -9.35
CA ILE A 101 -3.71 9.61 -10.33
C ILE A 101 -4.14 9.41 -11.79
N GLN A 102 -5.41 9.02 -12.05
CA GLN A 102 -5.88 8.73 -13.42
C GLN A 102 -5.80 9.95 -14.38
N HIS A 103 -5.81 11.16 -13.86
CA HIS A 103 -5.71 12.39 -14.64
C HIS A 103 -4.27 12.73 -15.06
N LEU A 104 -3.25 12.07 -14.49
CA LEU A 104 -1.85 12.31 -14.81
C LEU A 104 -1.44 11.65 -16.14
N ASN A 105 -0.39 12.17 -16.76
CA ASN A 105 0.22 11.55 -17.93
C ASN A 105 0.60 10.10 -17.60
N ASN A 106 0.28 9.16 -18.51
CA ASN A 106 0.46 7.73 -18.32
C ASN A 106 -0.07 7.24 -16.95
N HIS A 107 -1.18 7.82 -16.47
CA HIS A 107 -1.78 7.52 -15.17
C HIS A 107 -0.80 7.59 -13.99
N GLY A 108 0.19 8.52 -14.09
CA GLY A 108 1.21 8.70 -13.06
C GLY A 108 2.30 7.64 -13.01
N LEU A 109 2.37 6.74 -13.99
CA LEU A 109 3.41 5.73 -14.10
C LEU A 109 4.54 6.16 -15.02
N GLN A 110 5.73 5.63 -14.80
CA GLN A 110 6.86 5.74 -15.70
C GLN A 110 6.64 4.90 -16.97
N GLU A 111 7.57 4.97 -17.94
CA GLU A 111 7.48 4.22 -19.19
C GLU A 111 7.42 2.70 -19.01
N ASP A 112 7.91 2.20 -17.87
CA ASP A 112 7.86 0.78 -17.53
C ASP A 112 6.46 0.30 -17.10
N GLY A 113 5.50 1.22 -16.90
CA GLY A 113 4.15 0.90 -16.47
C GLY A 113 4.03 0.39 -15.02
N ILE A 114 5.08 0.50 -14.22
CA ILE A 114 5.18 -0.04 -12.87
C ILE A 114 5.49 1.03 -11.83
N HIS A 115 6.59 1.76 -12.05
CA HIS A 115 7.06 2.73 -11.08
C HIS A 115 6.30 4.06 -11.19
N LEU A 116 6.03 4.65 -10.04
CA LEU A 116 5.39 5.97 -9.97
C LEU A 116 6.31 7.05 -10.53
N THR A 117 5.73 8.01 -11.23
CA THR A 117 6.44 9.22 -11.63
C THR A 117 6.82 10.04 -10.41
N TYR A 118 8.03 10.63 -10.44
CA TYR A 118 8.59 11.42 -9.36
C TYR A 118 9.30 12.66 -9.94
N TYR A 119 9.18 13.79 -9.25
CA TYR A 119 9.95 15.00 -9.56
C TYR A 119 10.65 15.54 -8.30
N SER A 120 9.88 16.02 -7.34
CA SER A 120 10.39 16.71 -6.16
C SER A 120 9.39 16.57 -5.00
N ASN A 121 9.84 16.76 -3.78
CA ASN A 121 8.98 16.88 -2.59
C ASN A 121 8.65 18.34 -2.23
N TYR A 122 8.96 19.29 -3.09
CA TYR A 122 8.60 20.70 -2.90
C TYR A 122 7.19 20.96 -3.41
N PHE A 123 6.19 20.84 -2.55
CA PHE A 123 4.76 20.99 -2.90
C PHE A 123 4.38 22.40 -3.38
N SER A 124 5.25 23.41 -3.20
CA SER A 124 5.10 24.75 -3.79
C SER A 124 5.50 24.82 -5.27
N ASP A 125 6.21 23.83 -5.80
CA ASP A 125 6.56 23.75 -7.22
C ASP A 125 5.41 23.07 -7.98
N PRO A 126 4.77 23.76 -8.97
CA PRO A 126 3.68 23.19 -9.75
C PRO A 126 4.02 21.86 -10.44
N LYS A 127 5.28 21.67 -10.85
CA LYS A 127 5.73 20.42 -11.49
C LYS A 127 5.65 19.21 -10.58
N THR A 128 5.72 19.41 -9.27
CA THR A 128 5.54 18.34 -8.29
C THR A 128 4.18 17.66 -8.45
N TRP A 129 3.14 18.46 -8.77
CA TRP A 129 1.77 17.99 -8.97
C TRP A 129 1.49 17.33 -10.33
N GLU A 130 2.48 17.27 -11.20
CA GLU A 130 2.43 16.51 -12.45
C GLU A 130 2.88 15.05 -12.25
N THR A 131 3.20 14.64 -11.00
CA THR A 131 3.77 13.34 -10.66
C THR A 131 2.98 12.59 -9.60
N ALA A 132 2.95 11.27 -9.71
CA ALA A 132 2.14 10.41 -8.83
C ALA A 132 2.62 10.40 -7.36
N TRP A 133 3.92 10.59 -7.10
CA TRP A 133 4.44 10.64 -5.74
C TRP A 133 3.83 11.76 -4.89
N ALA A 134 3.60 12.92 -5.47
CA ALA A 134 2.93 14.03 -4.77
C ALA A 134 1.52 13.66 -4.34
N TYR A 135 0.75 13.06 -5.26
CA TYR A 135 -0.60 12.57 -4.97
C TYR A 135 -0.62 11.44 -3.95
N ARG A 136 0.36 10.53 -4.01
CA ARG A 136 0.47 9.48 -3.00
C ARG A 136 0.61 10.05 -1.60
N ASN A 137 1.50 11.02 -1.42
CA ASN A 137 1.72 11.65 -0.13
C ASN A 137 0.50 12.46 0.34
N LEU A 138 -0.10 13.26 -0.56
CA LEU A 138 -1.29 14.06 -0.25
C LEU A 138 -2.48 13.17 0.15
N THR A 139 -2.79 12.17 -0.68
CA THR A 139 -3.97 11.33 -0.45
C THR A 139 -3.80 10.40 0.75
N ALA A 140 -2.56 10.00 1.09
CA ALA A 140 -2.28 9.31 2.34
C ALA A 140 -2.64 10.17 3.57
N LEU A 141 -2.27 11.45 3.57
CA LEU A 141 -2.67 12.39 4.64
C LEU A 141 -4.18 12.58 4.69
N GLN A 142 -4.82 12.74 3.53
CA GLN A 142 -6.27 12.95 3.46
C GLN A 142 -7.08 11.75 3.98
N VAL A 143 -6.60 10.52 3.79
CA VAL A 143 -7.29 9.33 4.31
C VAL A 143 -7.11 9.17 5.82
N LEU A 144 -6.04 9.71 6.38
CA LEU A 144 -5.79 9.70 7.83
C LEU A 144 -6.57 10.80 8.59
N GLU A 145 -7.09 11.81 7.89
CA GLU A 145 -7.89 12.89 8.49
C GLU A 145 -9.39 12.55 8.63
N LYS A 146 -9.85 11.44 8.02
CA LYS A 146 -11.24 10.98 8.03
C LYS A 146 -11.51 9.98 9.12
#